data_04be399f52eb1aa2b19c82edb45261a7
#
_entry.id   04be399f52eb1aa2b19c82edb45261a7
#
_cell.length_a   1.000
_cell.length_b   1.000
_cell.length_c   1.000
_cell.angle_alpha   90.00
_cell.angle_beta   90.00
_cell.angle_gamma   90.00
#
_symmetry.space_group_name_H-M   'P 1'
#
loop_
_entity.id
_entity.type
_entity.pdbx_description
1 polymer ?
#
loop_
_entity_poly.entity_id
_entity_poly.type
_entity_poly.pdbx_seq_one_letter_code
_entity_poly.pdbx_strand_id
1 'polypeptide(L)'
;TGRPTAEQQQHLDAIIERYNRKTAKSKAATDADRPHLADPRTVAGFRQSWKEMVYPIVSVRSHGAHLWDVDGNDYVDITNGFGMILFGHNPEFIRAAVDRQFDAGIEIGPQTPLAGEVSKLLCDMVGMERAAFCSTGSEAVMAAIRVARTVSGRDKVVMFTGSYHGIFDEVLVRPTMGADGRAVPVAPGIPAAMSENILVLEYGTPETLATIRSLSGQLAAVLVEPVQSRRPELQPREFLHELRDATAQS
;
A
#
# COMPACT_ATOMS: atom_id res chain seq x y z
N THR A 1 20.81 -18.94 -4.26
CA THR A 1 20.01 -19.70 -3.27
C THR A 1 20.07 -21.17 -3.67
N GLY A 2 20.70 -22.00 -2.79
CA GLY A 2 20.91 -23.42 -3.04
C GLY A 2 19.59 -24.20 -3.16
N ARG A 3 19.66 -25.40 -3.75
CA ARG A 3 18.54 -26.34 -3.74
C ARG A 3 18.27 -26.76 -2.28
N PRO A 4 17.01 -26.98 -1.89
CA PRO A 4 16.67 -27.47 -0.54
C PRO A 4 17.36 -28.82 -0.28
N THR A 5 17.73 -29.08 0.98
CA THR A 5 18.16 -30.41 1.39
C THR A 5 16.98 -31.39 1.32
N ALA A 6 17.25 -32.71 1.37
CA ALA A 6 16.20 -33.71 1.35
C ALA A 6 15.22 -33.56 2.54
N GLU A 7 15.72 -33.22 3.73
CA GLU A 7 14.90 -32.95 4.90
C GLU A 7 14.03 -31.70 4.74
N GLN A 8 14.61 -30.62 4.21
CA GLN A 8 13.85 -29.39 3.91
C GLN A 8 12.76 -29.63 2.87
N GLN A 9 13.04 -30.45 1.83
CA GLN A 9 12.04 -30.80 0.83
C GLN A 9 10.92 -31.65 1.44
N GLN A 10 11.23 -32.66 2.22
CA GLN A 10 10.24 -33.49 2.91
C GLN A 10 9.33 -32.65 3.84
N HIS A 11 9.93 -31.71 4.58
CA HIS A 11 9.17 -30.78 5.43
C HIS A 11 8.23 -29.88 4.60
N LEU A 12 8.72 -29.34 3.50
CA LEU A 12 7.92 -28.52 2.58
C LEU A 12 6.75 -29.31 1.99
N ASP A 13 6.99 -30.54 1.53
CA ASP A 13 5.95 -31.41 0.96
C ASP A 13 4.84 -31.70 1.98
N ALA A 14 5.21 -31.95 3.24
CA ALA A 14 4.25 -32.14 4.34
C ALA A 14 3.43 -30.86 4.64
N ILE A 15 4.04 -29.67 4.55
CA ILE A 15 3.32 -28.40 4.69
C ILE A 15 2.33 -28.22 3.54
N ILE A 16 2.76 -28.44 2.30
CA ILE A 16 1.93 -28.33 1.10
C ILE A 16 0.70 -29.24 1.21
N GLU A 17 0.91 -30.50 1.56
CA GLU A 17 -0.18 -31.47 1.74
C GLU A 17 -1.18 -31.01 2.81
N ARG A 18 -0.69 -30.61 3.97
CA ARG A 18 -1.53 -30.14 5.07
C ARG A 18 -2.32 -28.88 4.70
N TYR A 19 -1.68 -27.91 4.05
CA TYR A 19 -2.29 -26.67 3.61
C TYR A 19 -3.39 -26.95 2.58
N ASN A 20 -3.07 -27.71 1.52
CA ASN A 20 -4.03 -28.04 0.45
C ASN A 20 -5.22 -28.86 0.96
N ARG A 21 -5.02 -29.75 1.93
CA ARG A 21 -6.12 -30.49 2.57
C ARG A 21 -7.02 -29.58 3.40
N LYS A 22 -6.43 -28.62 4.13
CA LYS A 22 -7.18 -27.66 4.95
C LYS A 22 -7.99 -26.68 4.12
N THR A 23 -7.54 -26.32 2.93
CA THR A 23 -8.12 -25.26 2.08
C THR A 23 -8.49 -25.77 0.68
N ALA A 24 -8.97 -27.02 0.62
CA ALA A 24 -9.23 -27.74 -0.63
C ALA A 24 -10.29 -27.05 -1.50
N LYS A 25 -11.36 -26.51 -0.89
CA LYS A 25 -12.42 -25.80 -1.63
C LYS A 25 -11.95 -24.44 -2.13
N SER A 26 -11.12 -23.71 -1.35
CA SER A 26 -10.50 -22.47 -1.82
C SER A 26 -9.62 -22.73 -3.04
N LYS A 27 -8.83 -23.82 -3.03
CA LYS A 27 -8.02 -24.23 -4.19
C LYS A 27 -8.89 -24.55 -5.40
N ALA A 28 -9.92 -25.36 -5.20
CA ALA A 28 -10.84 -25.77 -6.27
C ALA A 28 -11.59 -24.56 -6.88
N ALA A 29 -12.05 -23.62 -6.07
CA ALA A 29 -12.68 -22.38 -6.54
C ALA A 29 -11.70 -21.55 -7.38
N THR A 30 -10.46 -21.37 -6.89
CA THR A 30 -9.42 -20.66 -7.64
C THR A 30 -9.12 -21.31 -9.00
N ASP A 31 -9.02 -22.64 -9.04
CA ASP A 31 -8.76 -23.36 -10.29
C ASP A 31 -9.93 -23.24 -11.27
N ALA A 32 -11.17 -23.24 -10.78
CA ALA A 32 -12.37 -23.02 -11.59
C ALA A 32 -12.45 -21.59 -12.16
N ASP A 33 -12.02 -20.60 -11.38
CA ASP A 33 -12.11 -19.19 -11.78
C ASP A 33 -10.95 -18.73 -12.69
N ARG A 34 -9.80 -19.42 -12.68
CA ARG A 34 -8.59 -19.07 -13.47
C ARG A 34 -8.84 -18.75 -14.96
N PRO A 35 -9.77 -19.40 -15.68
CA PRO A 35 -10.03 -19.03 -17.06
C PRO A 35 -10.57 -17.60 -17.25
N HIS A 36 -11.13 -17.00 -16.18
CA HIS A 36 -11.83 -15.73 -16.24
C HIS A 36 -11.28 -14.67 -15.27
N LEU A 37 -10.65 -15.09 -14.18
CA LEU A 37 -10.13 -14.20 -13.12
C LEU A 37 -8.61 -14.18 -13.13
N ALA A 38 -8.03 -13.03 -13.50
CA ALA A 38 -6.62 -12.75 -13.34
C ALA A 38 -6.38 -12.09 -11.96
N ASP A 39 -5.89 -12.86 -10.98
CA ASP A 39 -5.55 -12.31 -9.66
C ASP A 39 -4.05 -11.96 -9.60
N PRO A 40 -3.69 -10.65 -9.65
CA PRO A 40 -2.29 -10.22 -9.63
C PRO A 40 -1.59 -10.51 -8.30
N ARG A 41 -2.34 -10.75 -7.20
CA ARG A 41 -1.78 -11.04 -5.86
C ARG A 41 -1.03 -12.36 -5.84
N THR A 42 -1.37 -13.30 -6.70
CA THR A 42 -0.70 -14.60 -6.79
C THR A 42 0.72 -14.51 -7.35
N VAL A 43 1.10 -13.39 -7.98
CA VAL A 43 2.43 -13.17 -8.55
C VAL A 43 3.40 -12.60 -7.50
N ALA A 44 2.90 -11.81 -6.55
CA ALA A 44 3.72 -11.18 -5.54
C ALA A 44 4.33 -12.24 -4.59
N GLY A 45 5.67 -12.31 -4.54
CA GLY A 45 6.38 -13.27 -3.69
C GLY A 45 6.35 -14.71 -4.19
N PHE A 46 5.91 -14.96 -5.43
CA PHE A 46 5.87 -16.29 -6.03
C PHE A 46 7.23 -16.98 -5.98
N ARG A 47 7.23 -18.25 -5.57
CA ARG A 47 8.37 -19.15 -5.65
C ARG A 47 7.91 -20.51 -6.15
N GLN A 48 8.68 -21.08 -7.09
CA GLN A 48 8.37 -22.39 -7.68
C GLN A 48 8.23 -23.51 -6.64
N SER A 49 8.99 -23.44 -5.55
CA SER A 49 8.98 -24.48 -4.50
C SER A 49 7.66 -24.58 -3.74
N TRP A 50 6.85 -23.53 -3.71
CA TRP A 50 5.55 -23.55 -3.02
C TRP A 50 4.36 -23.17 -3.92
N LYS A 51 4.52 -23.30 -5.23
CA LYS A 51 3.48 -22.92 -6.21
C LYS A 51 2.13 -23.59 -5.92
N GLU A 52 2.13 -24.80 -5.34
CA GLU A 52 0.92 -25.53 -5.01
C GLU A 52 0.10 -24.92 -3.84
N MET A 53 0.67 -23.96 -3.12
CA MET A 53 -0.01 -23.18 -2.06
C MET A 53 -0.33 -21.75 -2.51
N VAL A 54 -0.04 -21.38 -3.77
CA VAL A 54 -0.25 -20.01 -4.27
C VAL A 54 -1.66 -19.89 -4.85
N TYR A 55 -2.60 -19.68 -3.96
CA TYR A 55 -3.99 -19.34 -4.27
C TYR A 55 -4.60 -18.57 -3.09
N PRO A 56 -5.59 -17.69 -3.32
CA PRO A 56 -6.26 -16.97 -2.23
C PRO A 56 -7.13 -17.91 -1.40
N ILE A 57 -7.24 -17.61 -0.12
CA ILE A 57 -8.30 -18.17 0.72
C ILE A 57 -9.61 -17.48 0.32
N VAL A 58 -10.62 -18.26 -0.02
CA VAL A 58 -11.94 -17.76 -0.42
C VAL A 58 -12.80 -17.61 0.82
N SER A 59 -12.93 -16.39 1.32
CA SER A 59 -13.75 -16.12 2.51
C SER A 59 -15.23 -15.95 2.15
N VAL A 60 -16.11 -16.39 3.07
CA VAL A 60 -17.57 -16.31 2.91
C VAL A 60 -18.25 -15.53 4.03
N ARG A 61 -17.57 -15.30 5.13
CA ARG A 61 -18.09 -14.57 6.28
C ARG A 61 -16.97 -13.91 7.06
N SER A 62 -17.28 -12.76 7.66
CA SER A 62 -16.38 -12.07 8.59
C SER A 62 -17.16 -11.38 9.69
N HIS A 63 -16.58 -11.31 10.90
CA HIS A 63 -17.16 -10.58 12.03
C HIS A 63 -16.07 -10.29 13.09
N GLY A 64 -16.02 -9.08 13.61
CA GLY A 64 -15.02 -8.68 14.58
C GLY A 64 -13.59 -8.90 14.04
N ALA A 65 -12.77 -9.66 14.76
CA ALA A 65 -11.40 -10.01 14.34
C ALA A 65 -11.32 -11.29 13.50
N HIS A 66 -12.43 -11.88 13.11
CA HIS A 66 -12.47 -13.20 12.47
C HIS A 66 -13.01 -13.17 11.06
N LEU A 67 -12.52 -14.07 10.23
CA LEU A 67 -13.07 -14.42 8.94
C LEU A 67 -13.15 -15.95 8.77
N TRP A 68 -14.12 -16.42 7.98
CA TRP A 68 -14.33 -17.83 7.70
C TRP A 68 -14.28 -18.07 6.20
N ASP A 69 -13.57 -19.13 5.82
CA ASP A 69 -13.45 -19.52 4.42
C ASP A 69 -14.56 -20.52 3.97
N VAL A 70 -14.55 -20.84 2.67
CA VAL A 70 -15.47 -21.81 2.07
C VAL A 70 -15.26 -23.24 2.58
N ASP A 71 -14.10 -23.52 3.16
CA ASP A 71 -13.74 -24.80 3.78
C ASP A 71 -14.29 -24.91 5.20
N GLY A 72 -14.74 -23.79 5.80
CA GLY A 72 -15.24 -23.70 7.16
C GLY A 72 -14.15 -23.41 8.20
N ASN A 73 -12.95 -23.07 7.76
CA ASN A 73 -11.89 -22.68 8.69
C ASN A 73 -12.17 -21.28 9.25
N ASP A 74 -11.88 -21.11 10.53
CA ASP A 74 -11.88 -19.85 11.25
C ASP A 74 -10.45 -19.26 11.31
N TYR A 75 -10.30 -18.00 10.93
CA TYR A 75 -9.03 -17.27 10.95
C TYR A 75 -9.17 -15.99 11.76
N VAL A 76 -8.15 -15.70 12.57
CA VAL A 76 -7.96 -14.34 13.09
C VAL A 76 -7.35 -13.49 11.99
N ASP A 77 -8.05 -12.43 11.58
CA ASP A 77 -7.57 -11.54 10.52
C ASP A 77 -6.59 -10.51 11.07
N ILE A 78 -5.29 -10.85 11.00
CA ILE A 78 -4.19 -9.94 11.34
C ILE A 78 -3.79 -9.03 10.17
N THR A 79 -4.32 -9.26 8.97
CA THR A 79 -4.08 -8.41 7.79
C THR A 79 -4.88 -7.12 7.89
N ASN A 80 -6.06 -7.20 8.50
CA ASN A 80 -6.92 -6.05 8.81
C ASN A 80 -7.19 -5.15 7.58
N GLY A 81 -7.27 -5.75 6.38
CA GLY A 81 -7.45 -5.01 5.13
C GLY A 81 -6.37 -3.94 4.90
N PHE A 82 -5.14 -4.18 5.34
CA PHE A 82 -4.03 -3.20 5.38
C PHE A 82 -4.38 -1.92 6.18
N GLY A 83 -5.11 -2.08 7.28
CA GLY A 83 -5.53 -1.00 8.18
C GLY A 83 -6.92 -0.41 7.88
N MET A 84 -7.61 -0.85 6.83
CA MET A 84 -8.94 -0.34 6.50
C MET A 84 -10.04 -0.78 7.48
N ILE A 85 -9.89 -1.95 8.10
CA ILE A 85 -10.88 -2.51 9.04
C ILE A 85 -10.48 -2.27 10.49
N LEU A 86 -10.12 -1.03 10.82
CA LEU A 86 -9.63 -0.63 12.14
C LEU A 86 -10.57 -1.04 13.30
N PHE A 87 -11.87 -1.05 13.06
CA PHE A 87 -12.89 -1.41 14.05
C PHE A 87 -13.33 -2.88 13.95
N GLY A 88 -12.59 -3.69 13.23
CA GLY A 88 -12.97 -5.07 12.91
C GLY A 88 -14.00 -5.16 11.79
N HIS A 89 -14.30 -6.40 11.41
CA HIS A 89 -15.28 -6.70 10.39
C HIS A 89 -16.72 -6.43 10.88
N ASN A 90 -17.50 -5.73 10.07
CA ASN A 90 -18.94 -5.55 10.25
C ASN A 90 -19.34 -4.94 11.62
N PRO A 91 -18.70 -3.85 12.10
CA PRO A 91 -19.04 -3.24 13.37
C PRO A 91 -20.44 -2.62 13.30
N GLU A 92 -21.24 -2.80 14.36
CA GLU A 92 -22.65 -2.47 14.40
C GLU A 92 -22.93 -0.99 14.05
N PHE A 93 -22.13 -0.05 14.56
CA PHE A 93 -22.34 1.37 14.32
C PHE A 93 -22.12 1.78 12.85
N ILE A 94 -21.15 1.17 12.15
CA ILE A 94 -20.93 1.38 10.72
C ILE A 94 -22.08 0.76 9.94
N ARG A 95 -22.45 -0.48 10.27
CA ARG A 95 -23.56 -1.16 9.61
C ARG A 95 -24.85 -0.36 9.71
N ALA A 96 -25.20 0.10 10.90
CA ALA A 96 -26.41 0.91 11.11
C ALA A 96 -26.37 2.24 10.32
N ALA A 97 -25.20 2.86 10.13
CA ALA A 97 -25.07 4.05 9.32
C ALA A 97 -25.25 3.76 7.83
N VAL A 98 -24.68 2.65 7.36
CA VAL A 98 -24.80 2.20 5.96
C VAL A 98 -26.26 1.81 5.64
N ASP A 99 -26.92 1.05 6.53
CA ASP A 99 -28.33 0.63 6.36
C ASP A 99 -29.23 1.87 6.24
N ARG A 100 -29.05 2.88 7.11
CA ARG A 100 -29.81 4.15 7.00
C ARG A 100 -29.57 4.87 5.67
N GLN A 101 -28.35 4.85 5.16
CA GLN A 101 -28.04 5.48 3.87
C GLN A 101 -28.67 4.71 2.70
N PHE A 102 -28.67 3.38 2.76
CA PHE A 102 -29.37 2.55 1.75
C PHE A 102 -30.88 2.82 1.74
N ASP A 103 -31.51 2.96 2.91
CA ASP A 103 -32.94 3.29 3.03
C ASP A 103 -33.26 4.67 2.45
N ALA A 104 -32.35 5.64 2.60
CA ALA A 104 -32.49 6.99 2.04
C ALA A 104 -32.18 7.08 0.54
N GLY A 105 -31.39 6.15 0.02
CA GLY A 105 -30.85 6.12 -1.34
C GLY A 105 -29.35 6.46 -1.39
N ILE A 106 -28.70 6.00 -2.45
CA ILE A 106 -27.30 6.29 -2.73
C ILE A 106 -27.24 7.12 -4.00
N GLU A 107 -26.90 8.39 -3.85
CA GLU A 107 -26.74 9.30 -4.98
C GLU A 107 -25.40 9.04 -5.67
N ILE A 108 -25.45 8.86 -6.99
CA ILE A 108 -24.26 8.73 -7.84
C ILE A 108 -24.16 9.96 -8.74
N GLY A 109 -23.09 10.72 -8.59
CA GLY A 109 -22.83 11.94 -9.35
C GLY A 109 -23.04 13.23 -8.56
N PRO A 110 -24.25 13.53 -8.03
CA PRO A 110 -24.42 14.67 -7.12
C PRO A 110 -23.62 14.50 -5.83
N GLN A 111 -23.22 15.64 -5.25
CA GLN A 111 -22.47 15.64 -3.99
C GLN A 111 -23.43 15.43 -2.81
N THR A 112 -23.10 14.51 -1.92
CA THR A 112 -23.82 14.29 -0.66
C THR A 112 -23.40 15.29 0.43
N PRO A 113 -24.28 15.68 1.36
CA PRO A 113 -23.90 16.50 2.53
C PRO A 113 -22.79 15.90 3.38
N LEU A 114 -22.69 14.57 3.45
CA LEU A 114 -21.65 13.84 4.18
C LEU A 114 -20.24 14.20 3.71
N ALA A 115 -20.05 14.58 2.43
CA ALA A 115 -18.75 14.95 1.92
C ALA A 115 -18.18 16.19 2.65
N GLY A 116 -19.01 17.19 2.92
CA GLY A 116 -18.63 18.37 3.69
C GLY A 116 -18.30 18.05 5.16
N GLU A 117 -19.13 17.24 5.80
CA GLU A 117 -18.94 16.84 7.20
C GLU A 117 -17.63 16.04 7.38
N VAL A 118 -17.39 15.06 6.53
CA VAL A 118 -16.18 14.23 6.57
C VAL A 118 -14.94 15.06 6.24
N SER A 119 -15.01 15.98 5.25
CA SER A 119 -13.91 16.89 4.95
C SER A 119 -13.52 17.73 6.15
N LYS A 120 -14.52 18.31 6.85
CA LYS A 120 -14.27 19.09 8.05
C LYS A 120 -13.61 18.26 9.16
N LEU A 121 -14.12 17.08 9.45
CA LEU A 121 -13.53 16.18 10.45
C LEU A 121 -12.07 15.80 10.11
N LEU A 122 -11.78 15.48 8.84
CA LEU A 122 -10.42 15.17 8.40
C LEU A 122 -9.50 16.39 8.56
N CYS A 123 -9.94 17.58 8.15
CA CYS A 123 -9.16 18.82 8.31
C CYS A 123 -8.84 19.11 9.78
N ASP A 124 -9.83 18.97 10.65
CA ASP A 124 -9.67 19.18 12.10
C ASP A 124 -8.67 18.15 12.70
N MET A 125 -8.69 16.88 12.24
CA MET A 125 -7.80 15.82 12.72
C MET A 125 -6.34 15.99 12.28
N VAL A 126 -6.11 16.46 11.04
CA VAL A 126 -4.76 16.49 10.43
C VAL A 126 -4.18 17.90 10.36
N GLY A 127 -4.91 18.93 10.77
CA GLY A 127 -4.47 20.32 10.76
C GLY A 127 -4.32 20.89 9.34
N MET A 128 -5.10 20.41 8.37
CA MET A 128 -5.09 20.89 6.99
C MET A 128 -6.33 21.74 6.69
N GLU A 129 -6.24 22.63 5.73
CA GLU A 129 -7.32 23.55 5.40
C GLU A 129 -8.41 22.91 4.55
N ARG A 130 -8.06 21.91 3.73
CA ARG A 130 -8.95 21.28 2.76
C ARG A 130 -8.65 19.79 2.61
N ALA A 131 -9.68 19.01 2.33
CA ALA A 131 -9.59 17.59 1.99
C ALA A 131 -10.26 17.34 0.65
N ALA A 132 -9.69 16.44 -0.14
CA ALA A 132 -10.28 15.91 -1.36
C ALA A 132 -10.34 14.38 -1.26
N PHE A 133 -11.36 13.78 -1.86
CA PHE A 133 -11.56 12.33 -1.82
C PHE A 133 -11.14 11.68 -3.13
N CYS A 134 -10.47 10.55 -3.03
CA CYS A 134 -10.14 9.66 -4.13
C CYS A 134 -10.60 8.24 -3.76
N SER A 135 -10.78 7.37 -4.75
CA SER A 135 -11.21 5.99 -4.51
C SER A 135 -10.10 5.11 -3.91
N THR A 136 -8.84 5.46 -4.17
CA THR A 136 -7.67 4.72 -3.68
C THR A 136 -6.57 5.65 -3.19
N GLY A 137 -5.69 5.13 -2.31
CA GLY A 137 -4.49 5.85 -1.88
C GLY A 137 -3.52 6.15 -3.04
N SER A 138 -3.46 5.26 -4.05
CA SER A 138 -2.65 5.50 -5.25
C SER A 138 -3.12 6.73 -6.02
N GLU A 139 -4.43 6.90 -6.19
CA GLU A 139 -5.00 8.10 -6.83
C GLU A 139 -4.74 9.35 -6.02
N ALA A 140 -4.87 9.27 -4.69
CA ALA A 140 -4.60 10.40 -3.80
C ALA A 140 -3.13 10.85 -3.88
N VAL A 141 -2.18 9.91 -3.84
CA VAL A 141 -0.75 10.22 -3.98
C VAL A 141 -0.43 10.79 -5.37
N MET A 142 -0.97 10.21 -6.43
CA MET A 142 -0.80 10.73 -7.79
C MET A 142 -1.33 12.16 -7.92
N ALA A 143 -2.50 12.44 -7.35
CA ALA A 143 -3.06 13.80 -7.33
C ALA A 143 -2.17 14.76 -6.51
N ALA A 144 -1.68 14.34 -5.35
CA ALA A 144 -0.80 15.15 -4.51
C ALA A 144 0.53 15.51 -5.21
N ILE A 145 1.16 14.56 -5.90
CA ILE A 145 2.38 14.83 -6.70
C ILE A 145 2.07 15.85 -7.81
N ARG A 146 0.97 15.68 -8.51
CA ARG A 146 0.55 16.62 -9.59
C ARG A 146 0.32 18.02 -9.04
N VAL A 147 -0.36 18.16 -7.91
CA VAL A 147 -0.58 19.45 -7.24
C VAL A 147 0.76 20.06 -6.81
N ALA A 148 1.65 19.29 -6.20
CA ALA A 148 2.96 19.77 -5.76
C ALA A 148 3.79 20.30 -6.93
N ARG A 149 3.83 19.59 -8.06
CA ARG A 149 4.50 20.05 -9.29
C ARG A 149 3.87 21.32 -9.86
N THR A 150 2.54 21.38 -9.88
CA THR A 150 1.84 22.58 -10.39
C THR A 150 2.13 23.80 -9.55
N VAL A 151 2.10 23.69 -8.23
CA VAL A 151 2.30 24.83 -7.31
C VAL A 151 3.76 25.28 -7.28
N SER A 152 4.69 24.33 -7.28
CA SER A 152 6.13 24.66 -7.21
C SER A 152 6.75 25.03 -8.56
N GLY A 153 6.16 24.60 -9.67
CA GLY A 153 6.77 24.70 -11.01
C GLY A 153 8.01 23.82 -11.17
N ARG A 154 8.16 22.79 -10.34
CA ARG A 154 9.32 21.88 -10.29
C ARG A 154 8.87 20.45 -10.56
N ASP A 155 9.79 19.57 -11.01
CA ASP A 155 9.43 18.20 -11.42
C ASP A 155 9.87 17.12 -10.44
N LYS A 156 10.99 17.33 -9.74
CA LYS A 156 11.60 16.28 -8.94
C LYS A 156 10.83 15.99 -7.65
N VAL A 157 10.71 14.68 -7.35
CA VAL A 157 10.13 14.18 -6.09
C VAL A 157 11.11 13.24 -5.42
N VAL A 158 11.32 13.43 -4.13
CA VAL A 158 12.09 12.51 -3.30
C VAL A 158 11.14 11.52 -2.63
N MET A 159 11.53 10.25 -2.61
CA MET A 159 10.94 9.18 -1.82
C MET A 159 12.03 8.44 -1.04
N PHE A 160 11.66 7.54 -0.14
CA PHE A 160 12.61 6.83 0.70
C PHE A 160 12.62 5.33 0.45
N THR A 161 13.80 4.72 0.56
CA THR A 161 13.97 3.26 0.49
C THR A 161 13.02 2.56 1.46
N GLY A 162 12.31 1.55 0.98
CA GLY A 162 11.37 0.77 1.78
C GLY A 162 9.97 1.34 1.91
N SER A 163 9.71 2.59 1.51
CA SER A 163 8.38 3.20 1.55
C SER A 163 7.44 2.61 0.49
N TYR A 164 6.14 2.73 0.76
CA TYR A 164 5.07 2.37 -0.17
C TYR A 164 4.16 3.58 -0.42
N HIS A 165 3.99 3.93 -1.69
CA HIS A 165 3.21 5.11 -2.09
C HIS A 165 2.13 4.81 -3.15
N GLY A 166 1.79 3.55 -3.34
CA GLY A 166 0.79 3.13 -4.33
C GLY A 166 1.37 2.29 -5.45
N ILE A 167 0.58 2.10 -6.52
CA ILE A 167 0.88 1.17 -7.61
C ILE A 167 0.99 1.82 -9.00
N PHE A 168 1.01 3.14 -9.08
CA PHE A 168 1.22 3.84 -10.36
C PHE A 168 2.72 3.95 -10.68
N ASP A 169 3.04 4.11 -11.96
CA ASP A 169 4.38 3.90 -12.52
C ASP A 169 5.48 4.74 -11.85
N GLU A 170 5.21 6.01 -11.53
CA GLU A 170 6.22 6.91 -10.94
C GLU A 170 6.68 6.48 -9.54
N VAL A 171 5.86 5.76 -8.77
CA VAL A 171 6.21 5.34 -7.40
C VAL A 171 6.63 3.87 -7.31
N LEU A 172 6.46 3.10 -8.39
CA LEU A 172 6.95 1.71 -8.49
C LEU A 172 8.43 1.68 -8.91
N VAL A 173 9.27 2.23 -8.05
CA VAL A 173 10.69 2.44 -8.30
C VAL A 173 11.56 1.91 -7.15
N ARG A 174 12.84 1.70 -7.43
CA ARG A 174 13.88 1.40 -6.45
C ARG A 174 15.12 2.23 -6.74
N PRO A 175 16.00 2.46 -5.76
CA PRO A 175 17.25 3.15 -6.02
C PRO A 175 18.13 2.35 -6.98
N THR A 176 18.96 3.05 -7.76
CA THR A 176 20.09 2.47 -8.47
C THR A 176 21.16 2.02 -7.48
N MET A 177 22.16 1.25 -7.97
CA MET A 177 23.32 0.84 -7.15
C MET A 177 24.28 2.01 -6.80
N GLY A 178 24.04 3.22 -7.35
CA GLY A 178 24.83 4.42 -7.09
C GLY A 178 24.29 5.24 -5.91
N ALA A 179 25.16 6.10 -5.36
CA ALA A 179 24.79 7.00 -4.26
C ALA A 179 24.04 8.27 -4.71
N ASP A 180 23.72 8.39 -5.99
CA ASP A 180 23.09 9.58 -6.59
C ASP A 180 21.56 9.66 -6.39
N GLY A 181 20.98 8.66 -5.75
CA GLY A 181 19.55 8.59 -5.47
C GLY A 181 18.66 8.37 -6.69
N ARG A 182 19.24 8.19 -7.90
CA ARG A 182 18.43 7.94 -9.10
C ARG A 182 17.58 6.68 -8.94
N ALA A 183 16.38 6.74 -9.48
CA ALA A 183 15.40 5.67 -9.42
C ALA A 183 15.36 4.87 -10.74
N VAL A 184 15.06 3.58 -10.62
CA VAL A 184 14.73 2.72 -11.76
C VAL A 184 13.42 1.98 -11.48
N PRO A 185 12.62 1.70 -12.53
CA PRO A 185 11.39 0.94 -12.38
C PRO A 185 11.60 -0.45 -11.76
N VAL A 186 10.65 -0.91 -10.96
CA VAL A 186 10.67 -2.26 -10.34
C VAL A 186 9.84 -3.28 -11.10
N ALA A 187 8.94 -2.85 -11.98
CA ALA A 187 8.06 -3.73 -12.74
C ALA A 187 8.37 -3.67 -14.24
N PRO A 188 8.32 -4.81 -14.95
CA PRO A 188 8.37 -4.85 -16.40
C PRO A 188 7.22 -4.01 -17.00
N GLY A 189 7.52 -3.29 -18.10
CA GLY A 189 6.51 -2.48 -18.78
C GLY A 189 6.42 -1.03 -18.31
N ILE A 190 7.09 -0.64 -17.22
CA ILE A 190 7.20 0.76 -16.83
C ILE A 190 8.34 1.41 -17.62
N PRO A 191 8.09 2.43 -18.46
CA PRO A 191 9.13 3.13 -19.19
C PRO A 191 10.12 3.83 -18.23
N ALA A 192 11.41 3.84 -18.57
CA ALA A 192 12.44 4.50 -17.75
C ALA A 192 12.15 5.99 -17.51
N ALA A 193 11.57 6.67 -18.50
CA ALA A 193 11.17 8.08 -18.39
C ALA A 193 10.21 8.37 -17.23
N MET A 194 9.41 7.39 -16.79
CA MET A 194 8.49 7.57 -15.66
C MET A 194 9.21 7.73 -14.32
N SER A 195 10.46 7.31 -14.22
CA SER A 195 11.27 7.41 -13.00
C SER A 195 12.33 8.51 -13.03
N GLU A 196 12.51 9.24 -14.14
CA GLU A 196 13.58 10.22 -14.31
C GLU A 196 13.56 11.36 -13.28
N ASN A 197 12.38 11.77 -12.87
CA ASN A 197 12.17 12.84 -11.90
C ASN A 197 11.95 12.31 -10.46
N ILE A 198 12.20 11.04 -10.22
CA ILE A 198 12.09 10.44 -8.90
C ILE A 198 13.48 10.15 -8.33
N LEU A 199 13.69 10.55 -7.09
CA LEU A 199 14.86 10.23 -6.31
C LEU A 199 14.46 9.31 -5.16
N VAL A 200 15.17 8.20 -4.97
CA VAL A 200 14.95 7.28 -3.85
C VAL A 200 16.18 7.32 -2.94
N LEU A 201 16.02 7.88 -1.76
CA LEU A 201 17.10 8.10 -0.79
C LEU A 201 16.91 7.21 0.45
N GLU A 202 17.96 7.04 1.23
CA GLU A 202 17.86 6.30 2.49
C GLU A 202 17.05 7.06 3.53
N TYR A 203 16.19 6.33 4.28
CA TYR A 203 15.30 6.92 5.26
C TYR A 203 16.01 7.13 6.61
N GLY A 204 15.95 8.35 7.13
CA GLY A 204 16.40 8.66 8.49
C GLY A 204 17.90 8.95 8.62
N THR A 205 18.62 9.28 7.51
CA THR A 205 20.06 9.55 7.57
C THR A 205 20.40 11.02 7.38
N PRO A 206 21.48 11.53 8.02
CA PRO A 206 21.94 12.91 7.82
C PRO A 206 22.34 13.23 6.38
N GLU A 207 22.91 12.26 5.67
CA GLU A 207 23.34 12.40 4.27
C GLU A 207 22.14 12.67 3.36
N THR A 208 21.00 12.03 3.65
CA THR A 208 19.75 12.26 2.94
C THR A 208 19.23 13.67 3.17
N LEU A 209 19.29 14.20 4.39
CA LEU A 209 18.91 15.60 4.68
C LEU A 209 19.82 16.59 3.94
N ALA A 210 21.12 16.34 3.92
CA ALA A 210 22.06 17.17 3.19
C ALA A 210 21.76 17.17 1.68
N THR A 211 21.45 16.00 1.11
CA THR A 211 21.05 15.86 -0.30
C THR A 211 19.75 16.64 -0.58
N ILE A 212 18.73 16.50 0.25
CA ILE A 212 17.45 17.22 0.08
C ILE A 212 17.66 18.73 0.16
N ARG A 213 18.45 19.23 1.11
CA ARG A 213 18.79 20.66 1.21
C ARG A 213 19.51 21.17 -0.05
N SER A 214 20.43 20.39 -0.60
CA SER A 214 21.16 20.76 -1.83
C SER A 214 20.27 20.82 -3.08
N LEU A 215 19.17 20.08 -3.09
CA LEU A 215 18.20 20.00 -4.18
C LEU A 215 16.96 20.86 -3.97
N SER A 216 16.85 21.64 -2.88
CA SER A 216 15.66 22.35 -2.47
C SER A 216 15.01 23.18 -3.59
N GLY A 217 15.81 23.88 -4.40
CA GLY A 217 15.33 24.64 -5.55
C GLY A 217 14.84 23.82 -6.75
N GLN A 218 14.96 22.48 -6.72
CA GLN A 218 14.57 21.58 -7.81
C GLN A 218 13.43 20.64 -7.40
N LEU A 219 13.14 20.53 -6.10
CA LEU A 219 12.14 19.59 -5.59
C LEU A 219 10.75 20.18 -5.63
N ALA A 220 9.82 19.43 -6.21
CA ALA A 220 8.39 19.66 -6.10
C ALA A 220 7.84 19.18 -4.76
N ALA A 221 8.31 18.04 -4.29
CA ALA A 221 7.89 17.43 -3.04
C ALA A 221 8.91 16.43 -2.48
N VAL A 222 8.78 16.17 -1.18
CA VAL A 222 9.33 15.00 -0.52
C VAL A 222 8.16 14.16 -0.01
N LEU A 223 8.06 12.93 -0.46
CA LEU A 223 6.98 12.01 -0.14
C LEU A 223 7.42 11.06 0.98
N VAL A 224 6.70 11.07 2.08
CA VAL A 224 7.10 10.37 3.31
C VAL A 224 6.00 9.43 3.78
N GLU A 225 6.38 8.21 4.12
CA GLU A 225 5.64 7.29 4.97
C GLU A 225 6.31 7.36 6.36
N PRO A 226 5.78 8.12 7.33
CA PRO A 226 6.50 8.43 8.59
C PRO A 226 6.85 7.18 9.39
N VAL A 227 5.94 6.22 9.43
CA VAL A 227 6.18 4.86 9.93
C VAL A 227 6.00 3.92 8.75
N GLN A 228 7.11 3.45 8.18
CA GLN A 228 7.06 2.58 7.02
C GLN A 228 6.41 1.24 7.36
N SER A 229 5.40 0.83 6.62
CA SER A 229 4.67 -0.43 6.83
C SER A 229 5.57 -1.66 6.81
N ARG A 230 6.69 -1.62 6.06
CA ARG A 230 7.67 -2.70 5.97
C ARG A 230 8.79 -2.63 7.02
N ARG A 231 8.92 -1.51 7.72
CA ARG A 231 9.94 -1.24 8.73
C ARG A 231 9.37 -0.42 9.88
N PRO A 232 8.33 -0.94 10.59
CA PRO A 232 7.63 -0.19 11.64
C PRO A 232 8.51 0.15 12.85
N GLU A 233 9.62 -0.55 13.01
CA GLU A 233 10.63 -0.29 14.05
C GLU A 233 11.45 0.98 13.78
N LEU A 234 11.54 1.42 12.52
CA LEU A 234 12.28 2.62 12.14
C LEU A 234 11.40 3.86 12.22
N GLN A 235 11.55 4.63 13.28
CA GLN A 235 10.79 5.85 13.55
C GLN A 235 11.73 7.04 13.81
N PRO A 236 12.36 7.61 12.79
CA PRO A 236 13.38 8.67 12.94
C PRO A 236 12.73 10.04 13.16
N ARG A 237 12.24 10.32 14.36
CA ARG A 237 11.48 11.54 14.70
C ARG A 237 12.28 12.81 14.45
N GLU A 238 13.54 12.85 14.90
CA GLU A 238 14.42 14.01 14.70
C GLU A 238 14.62 14.32 13.22
N PHE A 239 14.90 13.29 12.43
CA PHE A 239 14.99 13.42 10.97
C PHE A 239 13.71 13.99 10.35
N LEU A 240 12.53 13.57 10.80
CA LEU A 240 11.25 14.07 10.27
C LEU A 240 11.04 15.56 10.62
N HIS A 241 11.43 16.01 11.81
CA HIS A 241 11.38 17.42 12.18
C HIS A 241 12.34 18.24 11.30
N GLU A 242 13.61 17.81 11.18
CA GLU A 242 14.58 18.48 10.32
C GLU A 242 14.16 18.49 8.84
N LEU A 243 13.56 17.41 8.37
CA LEU A 243 13.02 17.33 7.01
C LEU A 243 11.89 18.35 6.81
N ARG A 244 10.98 18.48 7.79
CA ARG A 244 9.91 19.46 7.72
C ARG A 244 10.47 20.89 7.69
N ASP A 245 11.46 21.19 8.51
CA ASP A 245 12.11 22.51 8.53
C ASP A 245 12.83 22.80 7.19
N ALA A 246 13.53 21.83 6.64
CA ALA A 246 14.24 21.96 5.36
C ALA A 246 13.24 22.21 4.20
N THR A 247 12.08 21.56 4.20
CA THR A 247 11.07 21.72 3.12
C THR A 247 10.18 22.96 3.30
N ALA A 248 10.06 23.50 4.50
CA ALA A 248 9.32 24.74 4.75
C ALA A 248 10.07 26.00 4.29
N GLN A 249 11.39 25.88 4.12
CA GLN A 249 12.29 27.00 3.71
C GLN A 249 12.58 27.03 2.22
N SER A 250 12.00 26.11 1.42
CA SER A 250 12.36 25.92 0.00
C SER A 250 11.25 26.25 -1.01
#